data_f60cea0b15f0a4cfc4b334fc2104c3cd
#
_entry.id   f60cea0b15f0a4cfc4b334fc2104c3cd
#
_cell.length_a   1.000
_cell.length_b   1.000
_cell.length_c   1.000
_cell.angle_alpha   90.00
_cell.angle_beta   90.00
_cell.angle_gamma   90.00
#
_symmetry.space_group_name_H-M   'P 1'
#
loop_
_entity.id
_entity.type
_entity.pdbx_description
1 polymer ?
#
loop_
_entity_poly.entity_id
_entity_poly.type
_entity_poly.pdbx_seq_one_letter_code
_entity_poly.pdbx_strand_id
1 'polypeptide(L)'
;MSDGMRRELVYLSSYATNRYFIPNWGSHYYVSGTASIDNHGDVLYLGDVERQTYRLLENVEALLAEGEAKMSDIRYFIVYLRDISDYEVVDAVFSSRFPSVPYIIVHGKVCRPEWLVEAECIAEK
;
A
#
# COMPACT_ATOMS: atom_id res chain seq x y z
N MET A 1 19.81 -13.95 10.27
CA MET A 1 20.08 -12.79 9.39
C MET A 1 21.50 -12.32 9.58
N SER A 2 22.08 -11.73 8.55
CA SER A 2 23.44 -11.23 8.63
C SER A 2 23.53 -10.04 9.58
N ASP A 3 24.72 -9.75 10.09
CA ASP A 3 24.95 -8.64 11.02
C ASP A 3 24.62 -7.28 10.44
N GLY A 4 24.60 -7.16 9.10
CA GLY A 4 24.33 -5.90 8.42
C GLY A 4 22.86 -5.62 8.15
N MET A 5 21.98 -6.57 8.40
CA MET A 5 20.56 -6.41 8.06
C MET A 5 19.67 -7.15 9.06
N ARG A 6 18.61 -6.48 9.47
CA ARG A 6 17.59 -7.08 10.31
C ARG A 6 16.22 -6.91 9.64
N ARG A 7 15.45 -7.99 9.63
CA ARG A 7 14.12 -8.01 9.05
C ARG A 7 13.08 -8.27 10.15
N GLU A 8 12.01 -7.50 10.11
CA GLU A 8 10.86 -7.67 11.00
C GLU A 8 9.59 -7.77 10.15
N LEU A 9 8.65 -8.56 10.62
CA LEU A 9 7.33 -8.67 10.01
C LEU A 9 6.31 -8.02 10.94
N VAL A 10 5.53 -7.12 10.39
CA VAL A 10 4.45 -6.45 11.10
C VAL A 10 3.15 -6.82 10.43
N TYR A 11 2.17 -7.23 11.20
CA TYR A 11 0.86 -7.65 10.70
C TYR A 11 -0.22 -6.73 11.20
N LEU A 12 -1.13 -6.36 10.31
CA LEU A 12 -2.38 -5.67 10.62
C LEU A 12 -3.48 -6.34 9.81
N SER A 13 -4.43 -6.98 10.49
CA SER A 13 -5.49 -7.77 9.84
C SER A 13 -4.89 -8.87 8.96
N SER A 14 -5.19 -8.84 7.68
CA SER A 14 -4.70 -9.81 6.69
C SER A 14 -3.44 -9.33 5.98
N TYR A 15 -2.90 -8.18 6.36
CA TYR A 15 -1.76 -7.57 5.67
C TYR A 15 -0.46 -7.78 6.42
N ALA A 16 0.64 -7.73 5.67
CA ALA A 16 1.97 -7.83 6.23
C ALA A 16 2.85 -6.69 5.71
N THR A 17 3.60 -6.09 6.63
CA THR A 17 4.62 -5.13 6.29
C THR A 17 5.95 -5.70 6.70
N ASN A 18 6.89 -5.74 5.77
CA ASN A 18 8.26 -6.14 6.04
C ASN A 18 9.10 -4.90 6.30
N ARG A 19 9.76 -4.88 7.43
CA ARG A 19 10.69 -3.79 7.78
C ARG A 19 12.10 -4.32 7.76
N TYR A 20 13.00 -3.56 7.10
CA TYR A 20 14.40 -3.88 6.98
C TYR A 20 15.22 -2.72 7.51
N PHE A 21 16.23 -3.02 8.32
CA PHE A 21 17.23 -2.03 8.72
C PHE A 21 18.54 -2.38 8.03
N ILE A 22 19.11 -1.40 7.31
CA ILE A 22 20.39 -1.54 6.64
C ILE A 22 21.30 -0.45 7.21
N PRO A 23 22.45 -0.82 7.82
CA PRO A 23 23.37 0.16 8.41
C PRO A 23 23.74 1.25 7.40
N ASN A 24 23.69 2.51 7.84
CA ASN A 24 23.94 3.73 7.06
C ASN A 24 22.88 4.08 6.03
N TRP A 25 21.85 3.22 5.84
CA TRP A 25 20.77 3.46 4.86
C TRP A 25 19.40 3.61 5.53
N GLY A 26 19.32 3.29 6.82
CA GLY A 26 18.09 3.43 7.60
C GLY A 26 17.14 2.26 7.47
N SER A 27 15.92 2.48 7.85
CA SER A 27 14.87 1.48 7.84
C SER A 27 14.07 1.54 6.54
N HIS A 28 13.85 0.38 5.95
CA HIS A 28 13.09 0.21 4.72
C HIS A 28 11.84 -0.61 5.02
N TYR A 29 10.72 -0.20 4.45
CA TYR A 29 9.43 -0.84 4.67
C TYR A 29 8.86 -1.28 3.33
N TYR A 30 8.51 -2.55 3.21
CA TYR A 30 7.77 -3.04 2.06
C TYR A 30 6.36 -3.38 2.52
N VAL A 31 5.38 -2.64 2.02
CA VAL A 31 3.96 -2.90 2.26
C VAL A 31 3.45 -3.70 1.08
N SER A 32 3.17 -4.98 1.31
CA SER A 32 2.67 -5.88 0.27
C SER A 32 1.24 -5.54 -0.12
N GLY A 33 0.71 -6.21 -1.14
CA GLY A 33 -0.60 -5.91 -1.71
C GLY A 33 -1.69 -5.60 -0.68
N THR A 34 -2.16 -4.38 -0.68
CA THR A 34 -3.12 -3.84 0.28
C THR A 34 -4.34 -3.35 -0.48
N ALA A 35 -5.51 -3.48 0.12
CA ALA A 35 -6.77 -3.14 -0.52
C ALA A 35 -7.81 -2.63 0.48
N SER A 36 -9.04 -2.44 0.01
CA SER A 36 -10.16 -1.97 0.82
C SER A 36 -10.75 -3.09 1.65
N ILE A 37 -10.26 -3.23 2.87
CA ILE A 37 -10.67 -4.30 3.79
C ILE A 37 -10.63 -3.78 5.22
N ASP A 38 -11.50 -4.32 6.08
CA ASP A 38 -11.48 -4.01 7.51
C ASP A 38 -10.71 -5.08 8.29
N ASN A 39 -10.64 -4.92 9.60
CA ASN A 39 -9.90 -5.84 10.48
C ASN A 39 -10.61 -7.18 10.69
N HIS A 40 -11.82 -7.36 10.15
CA HIS A 40 -12.55 -8.63 10.17
C HIS A 40 -12.39 -9.39 8.86
N GLY A 41 -11.69 -8.81 7.87
CA GLY A 41 -11.52 -9.42 6.57
C GLY A 41 -12.64 -9.12 5.58
N ASP A 42 -13.53 -8.19 5.92
CA ASP A 42 -14.64 -7.81 5.04
C ASP A 42 -14.22 -6.72 4.07
N VAL A 43 -14.58 -6.90 2.80
CA VAL A 43 -14.31 -5.91 1.75
C VAL A 43 -15.26 -4.73 1.94
N LEU A 44 -14.68 -3.52 1.97
CA LEU A 44 -15.45 -2.28 2.15
C LEU A 44 -15.66 -1.57 0.83
N TYR A 45 -16.77 -0.83 0.75
CA TYR A 45 -17.11 0.02 -0.38
C TYR A 45 -17.22 -0.74 -1.70
N LEU A 46 -18.01 -1.81 -1.71
CA LEU A 46 -18.25 -2.61 -2.91
C LEU A 46 -18.70 -1.74 -4.08
N GLY A 47 -18.09 -1.91 -5.24
CA GLY A 47 -18.45 -1.18 -6.45
C GLY A 47 -18.02 0.29 -6.50
N ASP A 48 -17.31 0.79 -5.49
CA ASP A 48 -16.89 2.19 -5.40
C ASP A 48 -15.36 2.28 -5.39
N VAL A 49 -14.76 2.42 -6.56
CA VAL A 49 -13.30 2.41 -6.69
C VAL A 49 -12.66 3.61 -5.99
N GLU A 50 -13.31 4.76 -5.99
CA GLU A 50 -12.75 5.95 -5.32
C GLU A 50 -12.66 5.74 -3.81
N ARG A 51 -13.74 5.27 -3.18
CA ARG A 51 -13.72 4.97 -1.75
C ARG A 51 -12.80 3.81 -1.40
N GLN A 52 -12.75 2.80 -2.26
CA GLN A 52 -11.80 1.71 -2.07
C GLN A 52 -10.36 2.21 -2.08
N THR A 53 -10.05 3.16 -2.95
CA THR A 53 -8.71 3.74 -3.02
C THR A 53 -8.38 4.50 -1.73
N TYR A 54 -9.29 5.31 -1.21
CA TYR A 54 -9.06 6.00 0.06
C TYR A 54 -8.91 5.03 1.22
N ARG A 55 -9.72 3.98 1.26
CA ARG A 55 -9.62 2.96 2.32
C ARG A 55 -8.31 2.20 2.25
N LEU A 56 -7.87 1.85 1.05
CA LEU A 56 -6.57 1.24 0.83
C LEU A 56 -5.46 2.10 1.42
N LEU A 57 -5.50 3.41 1.17
CA LEU A 57 -4.50 4.33 1.68
C LEU A 57 -4.54 4.47 3.21
N GLU A 58 -5.73 4.41 3.82
CA GLU A 58 -5.84 4.36 5.28
C GLU A 58 -5.16 3.10 5.84
N ASN A 59 -5.33 1.98 5.18
CA ASN A 59 -4.69 0.73 5.59
C ASN A 59 -3.16 0.80 5.44
N VAL A 60 -2.67 1.40 4.36
CA VAL A 60 -1.23 1.63 4.17
C VAL A 60 -0.68 2.49 5.31
N GLU A 61 -1.36 3.57 5.64
CA GLU A 61 -0.95 4.45 6.74
C GLU A 61 -0.87 3.71 8.07
N ALA A 62 -1.88 2.90 8.38
CA ALA A 62 -1.92 2.12 9.60
C ALA A 62 -0.79 1.09 9.67
N LEU A 63 -0.50 0.41 8.56
CA LEU A 63 0.59 -0.55 8.49
C LEU A 63 1.95 0.13 8.69
N LEU A 64 2.16 1.28 8.06
CA LEU A 64 3.40 2.04 8.25
C LEU A 64 3.54 2.53 9.69
N ALA A 65 2.46 2.99 10.31
CA ALA A 65 2.47 3.46 11.69
C ALA A 65 2.86 2.35 12.68
N GLU A 66 2.45 1.11 12.41
CA GLU A 66 2.88 -0.03 13.21
C GLU A 66 4.40 -0.22 13.19
N GLY A 67 5.04 0.11 12.09
CA GLY A 67 6.50 0.09 11.94
C GLY A 67 7.16 1.43 12.26
N GLU A 68 6.42 2.38 12.82
CA GLU A 68 6.92 3.73 13.16
C GLU A 68 7.31 4.56 11.92
N ALA A 69 6.68 4.28 10.78
CA ALA A 69 6.86 5.05 9.56
C ALA A 69 5.61 5.88 9.25
N LYS A 70 5.74 6.82 8.34
CA LYS A 70 4.69 7.76 7.95
C LYS A 70 4.46 7.70 6.44
N MET A 71 3.31 8.21 6.00
CA MET A 71 3.00 8.34 4.58
C MET A 71 4.04 9.19 3.84
N SER A 72 4.62 10.19 4.50
CA SER A 72 5.68 11.01 3.92
C SER A 72 6.99 10.25 3.68
N ASP A 73 7.15 9.07 4.26
CA ASP A 73 8.31 8.22 4.04
C ASP A 73 8.19 7.35 2.78
N ILE A 74 7.02 7.33 2.14
CA ILE A 74 6.78 6.50 0.95
C ILE A 74 7.61 7.01 -0.22
N ARG A 75 8.30 6.08 -0.91
CA ARG A 75 9.15 6.36 -2.05
C ARG A 75 8.47 6.13 -3.38
N TYR A 76 7.62 5.09 -3.46
CA TYR A 76 6.82 4.84 -4.65
C TYR A 76 5.68 3.87 -4.36
N PHE A 77 4.66 3.88 -5.24
CA PHE A 77 3.57 2.91 -5.24
C PHE A 77 3.53 2.12 -6.53
N ILE A 78 3.08 0.88 -6.44
CA ILE A 78 2.62 0.12 -7.59
C ILE A 78 1.14 -0.17 -7.34
N VAL A 79 0.29 0.26 -8.26
CA VAL A 79 -1.16 0.19 -8.13
C VAL A 79 -1.72 -0.76 -9.17
N TYR A 80 -2.58 -1.67 -8.75
CA TYR A 80 -3.18 -2.69 -9.61
C TYR A 80 -4.67 -2.43 -9.74
N LEU A 81 -5.17 -2.36 -10.97
CA LEU A 81 -6.60 -2.19 -11.26
C LEU A 81 -7.18 -3.47 -11.85
N ARG A 82 -8.34 -3.89 -11.33
CA ARG A 82 -9.09 -4.96 -11.95
C ARG A 82 -9.68 -4.53 -13.29
N ASP A 83 -10.21 -3.31 -13.35
CA ASP A 83 -10.85 -2.74 -14.54
C ASP A 83 -10.12 -1.48 -14.98
N ILE A 84 -9.68 -1.45 -16.22
CA ILE A 84 -8.94 -0.29 -16.75
C ILE A 84 -9.79 0.97 -16.83
N SER A 85 -11.12 0.83 -16.86
CA SER A 85 -12.04 1.96 -16.85
C SER A 85 -11.95 2.81 -15.57
N ASP A 86 -11.36 2.27 -14.51
CA ASP A 86 -11.18 2.99 -13.25
C ASP A 86 -9.89 3.82 -13.19
N TYR A 87 -9.10 3.80 -14.25
CA TYR A 87 -7.79 4.45 -14.28
C TYR A 87 -7.85 5.93 -13.91
N GLU A 88 -8.72 6.70 -14.54
CA GLU A 88 -8.77 8.15 -14.34
C GLU A 88 -9.10 8.53 -12.90
N VAL A 89 -10.02 7.81 -12.27
CA VAL A 89 -10.41 8.06 -10.89
C VAL A 89 -9.27 7.79 -9.94
N VAL A 90 -8.61 6.64 -10.11
CA VAL A 90 -7.50 6.24 -9.25
C VAL A 90 -6.29 7.13 -9.46
N ASP A 91 -5.98 7.47 -10.71
CA ASP A 91 -4.90 8.40 -11.03
C ASP A 91 -5.12 9.77 -10.37
N ALA A 92 -6.35 10.27 -10.39
CA ALA A 92 -6.68 11.54 -9.75
C ALA A 92 -6.43 11.51 -8.23
N VAL A 93 -6.75 10.40 -7.56
CA VAL A 93 -6.50 10.26 -6.13
C VAL A 93 -5.00 10.29 -5.84
N PHE A 94 -4.22 9.48 -6.56
CA PHE A 94 -2.77 9.39 -6.30
C PHE A 94 -2.05 10.68 -6.67
N SER A 95 -2.39 11.31 -7.78
CA SER A 95 -1.74 12.56 -8.20
C SER A 95 -2.03 13.72 -7.26
N SER A 96 -3.23 13.77 -6.68
CA SER A 96 -3.58 14.83 -5.73
C SER A 96 -3.02 14.58 -4.33
N ARG A 97 -3.02 13.31 -3.88
CA ARG A 97 -2.53 12.96 -2.54
C ARG A 97 -1.01 12.86 -2.47
N PHE A 98 -0.36 12.48 -3.55
CA PHE A 98 1.07 12.22 -3.60
C PHE A 98 1.73 12.89 -4.81
N PRO A 99 1.69 14.23 -4.89
CA PRO A 99 2.19 14.93 -6.08
C PRO A 99 3.70 14.75 -6.34
N SER A 100 4.45 14.38 -5.31
CA SER A 100 5.91 14.21 -5.40
C SER A 100 6.36 12.76 -5.32
N VAL A 101 5.44 11.80 -5.25
CA VAL A 101 5.78 10.39 -5.11
C VAL A 101 5.51 9.67 -6.43
N PRO A 102 6.51 9.00 -7.01
CA PRO A 102 6.28 8.20 -8.21
C PRO A 102 5.29 7.07 -7.95
N TYR A 103 4.43 6.82 -8.92
CA TYR A 103 3.56 5.65 -8.89
C TYR A 103 3.32 5.15 -10.30
N ILE A 104 3.01 3.88 -10.42
CA ILE A 104 2.59 3.27 -11.68
C ILE A 104 1.27 2.55 -11.42
N ILE A 105 0.35 2.69 -12.38
CA ILE A 105 -0.94 2.00 -12.33
C ILE A 105 -0.94 0.97 -13.44
N VAL A 106 -1.16 -0.29 -13.09
CA VAL A 106 -1.18 -1.39 -14.03
C VAL A 106 -2.53 -2.10 -13.98
N HIS A 107 -2.93 -2.65 -15.13
CA HIS A 107 -4.11 -3.50 -15.23
C HIS A 107 -3.68 -4.94 -14.95
N GLY A 108 -4.29 -5.57 -13.98
CA GLY A 108 -3.91 -6.92 -13.61
C GLY A 108 -4.90 -7.57 -12.65
N LYS A 109 -4.59 -8.79 -12.25
CA LYS A 109 -5.42 -9.51 -11.30
C LYS A 109 -5.26 -8.96 -9.91
N VAL A 110 -6.39 -8.89 -9.19
CA VAL A 110 -6.45 -8.58 -7.76
C VAL A 110 -6.76 -9.86 -6.99
N CYS A 111 -6.45 -9.87 -5.69
CA CYS A 111 -6.57 -11.09 -4.89
C CYS A 111 -8.01 -11.54 -4.66
N ARG A 112 -8.95 -10.60 -4.61
CA ARG A 112 -10.38 -10.89 -4.48
C ARG A 112 -11.16 -10.17 -5.57
N PRO A 113 -12.20 -10.80 -6.14
CA PRO A 113 -12.97 -10.16 -7.22
C PRO A 113 -13.71 -8.90 -6.78
N GLU A 114 -14.01 -8.73 -5.50
CA GLU A 114 -14.66 -7.55 -4.97
C GLU A 114 -13.75 -6.33 -4.88
N TRP A 115 -12.43 -6.53 -4.91
CA TRP A 115 -11.48 -5.42 -4.93
C TRP A 115 -11.32 -4.89 -6.34
N LEU A 116 -11.50 -3.59 -6.48
CA LEU A 116 -11.30 -2.88 -7.75
C LEU A 116 -9.88 -2.38 -7.88
N VAL A 117 -9.19 -2.20 -6.75
CA VAL A 117 -7.85 -1.64 -6.69
C VAL A 117 -7.07 -2.29 -5.55
N GLU A 118 -5.80 -2.55 -5.81
CA GLU A 118 -4.81 -2.96 -4.81
C GLU A 118 -3.55 -2.14 -5.01
N ALA A 119 -2.75 -2.01 -3.98
CA ALA A 119 -1.47 -1.30 -4.09
C ALA A 119 -0.42 -1.93 -3.20
N GLU A 120 0.82 -1.76 -3.60
CA GLU A 120 1.98 -2.02 -2.76
C GLU A 120 2.88 -0.79 -2.78
N CYS A 121 3.69 -0.62 -1.76
CA CYS A 121 4.58 0.51 -1.69
C CYS A 121 5.87 0.17 -0.96
N ILE A 122 6.88 1.02 -1.20
CA ILE A 122 8.13 1.01 -0.46
C ILE A 122 8.23 2.35 0.27
N ALA A 123 8.61 2.30 1.54
CA ALA A 123 8.91 3.48 2.33
C ALA A 123 10.34 3.38 2.89
N GLU A 124 10.97 4.52 3.09
CA GLU A 124 12.29 4.61 3.68
C GLU A 124 12.30 5.69 4.76
N LYS A 125 12.93 5.36 5.86
CA LYS A 125 13.00 6.27 7.00
C LYS A 125 14.44 6.45 7.47
#